data_985669d4f61f67b6ea018254e00d929a
#
_entry.id   985669d4f61f67b6ea018254e00d929a
#
_cell.length_a   1.000
_cell.length_b   1.000
_cell.length_c   1.000
_cell.angle_alpha   90.00
_cell.angle_beta   90.00
_cell.angle_gamma   90.00
#
_symmetry.space_group_name_H-M   'P 1'
#
loop_
_entity.id
_entity.type
_entity.pdbx_description
1 polymer ?
#
loop_
_entity_poly.entity_id
_entity_poly.type
_entity_poly.pdbx_seq_one_letter_code
_entity_poly.pdbx_strand_id
1 'polypeptide(L)'
;MARLFAELLATARMLTRPIVGWSARWMRWLVRAIGVVAILLLVGACTRIPYDLHRWLGRGAGECTGTPDAIVVLGGSGMPSGPELLRLHRAATLAHEAPQALIHIVQPDTGATMRQMVDELVLRGVPSRRIIPVPYGENTREQALIMARLQQPQWRKVALITAPENMYRSVRTFRRAGVKGACGEAAWEHAMDHDFAYRHKAIGGKAWAPDVSDNTGLRYTFWNYLKLEVTCIREYIAIAYYRLNGWI
;
A
#
# COMPACT_ATOMS: atom_id res chain seq x y z
N MET A 1 33.32 -1.31 58.95
CA MET A 1 32.79 -0.64 57.74
C MET A 1 33.08 -1.39 56.44
N ALA A 2 34.35 -1.82 56.18
CA ALA A 2 34.73 -2.51 54.95
C ALA A 2 34.01 -3.88 54.70
N ARG A 3 33.74 -4.68 55.73
CA ARG A 3 33.01 -5.96 55.62
C ARG A 3 31.54 -5.77 55.24
N LEU A 4 30.84 -4.77 55.84
CA LEU A 4 29.45 -4.46 55.50
C LEU A 4 29.27 -4.01 54.03
N PHE A 5 30.25 -3.26 53.51
CA PHE A 5 30.26 -2.80 52.10
C PHE A 5 30.50 -3.95 51.12
N ALA A 6 31.33 -4.93 51.51
CA ALA A 6 31.59 -6.12 50.72
C ALA A 6 30.37 -7.05 50.67
N GLU A 7 29.62 -7.20 51.75
CA GLU A 7 28.39 -7.99 51.79
C GLU A 7 27.24 -7.32 51.02
N LEU A 8 27.10 -6.00 51.09
CA LEU A 8 26.12 -5.25 50.29
C LEU A 8 26.40 -5.35 48.79
N LEU A 9 27.65 -5.28 48.39
CA LEU A 9 28.06 -5.47 46.96
C LEU A 9 27.85 -6.90 46.50
N ALA A 10 28.07 -7.91 47.34
CA ALA A 10 27.82 -9.32 47.03
C ALA A 10 26.33 -9.60 46.84
N THR A 11 25.49 -9.04 47.76
CA THR A 11 24.02 -9.16 47.69
C THR A 11 23.43 -8.43 46.46
N ALA A 12 23.93 -7.24 46.14
CA ALA A 12 23.53 -6.51 44.92
C ALA A 12 23.91 -7.29 43.64
N ARG A 13 25.11 -7.90 43.62
CA ARG A 13 25.52 -8.77 42.49
C ARG A 13 24.70 -10.05 42.38
N MET A 14 24.24 -10.65 43.46
CA MET A 14 23.35 -11.81 43.43
C MET A 14 21.95 -11.47 42.89
N LEU A 15 21.40 -10.32 43.24
CA LEU A 15 20.10 -9.84 42.80
C LEU A 15 20.09 -9.39 41.32
N THR A 16 21.19 -8.86 40.82
CA THR A 16 21.26 -8.37 39.43
C THR A 16 21.63 -9.47 38.41
N ARG A 17 22.30 -10.53 38.81
CA ARG A 17 22.71 -11.65 37.94
C ARG A 17 21.53 -12.34 37.22
N PRO A 18 20.40 -12.68 37.84
CA PRO A 18 19.29 -13.32 37.14
C PRO A 18 18.61 -12.38 36.15
N ILE A 19 18.49 -11.07 36.44
CA ILE A 19 17.87 -10.06 35.58
C ILE A 19 18.72 -9.85 34.32
N VAL A 20 20.04 -9.71 34.47
CA VAL A 20 20.98 -9.57 33.33
C VAL A 20 21.05 -10.83 32.48
N GLY A 21 21.00 -12.00 33.07
CA GLY A 21 21.00 -13.29 32.35
C GLY A 21 19.68 -13.54 31.60
N TRP A 22 18.57 -13.04 32.12
CA TRP A 22 17.26 -13.13 31.47
C TRP A 22 17.17 -12.14 30.29
N SER A 23 17.58 -10.89 30.47
CA SER A 23 17.63 -9.89 29.39
C SER A 23 18.57 -10.29 28.26
N ALA A 24 19.73 -10.89 28.55
CA ALA A 24 20.65 -11.38 27.53
C ALA A 24 20.10 -12.60 26.77
N ARG A 25 19.30 -13.46 27.39
CA ARG A 25 18.59 -14.54 26.68
C ARG A 25 17.51 -14.02 25.74
N TRP A 26 16.69 -13.09 26.21
CA TRP A 26 15.67 -12.42 25.40
C TRP A 26 16.27 -11.66 24.23
N MET A 27 17.35 -10.93 24.45
CA MET A 27 18.06 -10.23 23.39
C MET A 27 18.59 -11.17 22.31
N ARG A 28 19.22 -12.28 22.70
CA ARG A 28 19.68 -13.31 21.74
C ARG A 28 18.55 -13.96 20.97
N TRP A 29 17.42 -14.21 21.64
CA TRP A 29 16.23 -14.75 20.97
C TRP A 29 15.65 -13.74 19.98
N LEU A 30 15.55 -12.48 20.36
CA LEU A 30 15.10 -11.38 19.50
C LEU A 30 15.99 -11.23 18.26
N VAL A 31 17.31 -11.21 18.44
CA VAL A 31 18.28 -11.12 17.31
C VAL A 31 18.12 -12.31 16.38
N ARG A 32 17.94 -13.53 16.92
CA ARG A 32 17.70 -14.72 16.08
C ARG A 32 16.37 -14.62 15.33
N ALA A 33 15.29 -14.18 15.99
CA ALA A 33 14.00 -13.99 15.35
C ALA A 33 14.06 -12.97 14.21
N ILE A 34 14.71 -11.83 14.45
CA ILE A 34 14.95 -10.81 13.40
C ILE A 34 15.78 -11.40 12.25
N GLY A 35 16.84 -12.15 12.55
CA GLY A 35 17.66 -12.81 11.53
C GLY A 35 16.85 -13.79 10.68
N VAL A 36 16.02 -14.62 11.30
CA VAL A 36 15.12 -15.55 10.58
C VAL A 36 14.14 -14.78 9.70
N VAL A 37 13.49 -13.74 10.21
CA VAL A 37 12.57 -12.91 9.42
C VAL A 37 13.29 -12.27 8.23
N ALA A 38 14.49 -11.72 8.44
CA ALA A 38 15.28 -11.13 7.36
C ALA A 38 15.62 -12.16 6.26
N ILE A 39 16.04 -13.37 6.65
CA ILE A 39 16.32 -14.46 5.70
C ILE A 39 15.04 -14.85 4.94
N LEU A 40 13.91 -14.97 5.62
CA LEU A 40 12.63 -15.30 4.97
C LEU A 40 12.22 -14.23 3.93
N LEU A 41 12.39 -12.94 4.24
CA LEU A 41 12.14 -11.85 3.31
C LEU A 41 13.08 -11.92 2.09
N LEU A 42 14.37 -12.15 2.31
CA LEU A 42 15.34 -12.26 1.21
C LEU A 42 15.04 -13.46 0.30
N VAL A 43 14.68 -14.60 0.88
CA VAL A 43 14.29 -15.81 0.12
C VAL A 43 12.97 -15.57 -0.60
N GLY A 44 11.98 -14.96 0.06
CA GLY A 44 10.70 -14.59 -0.54
C GLY A 44 10.86 -13.69 -1.76
N ALA A 45 11.74 -12.68 -1.66
CA ALA A 45 12.04 -11.76 -2.76
C ALA A 45 12.67 -12.44 -4.00
N CYS A 46 13.20 -13.66 -3.86
CA CYS A 46 13.65 -14.49 -4.97
C CYS A 46 12.52 -15.31 -5.63
N THR A 47 11.28 -15.19 -5.13
CA THR A 47 10.10 -15.96 -5.62
C THR A 47 9.03 -15.03 -6.17
N ARG A 48 8.01 -15.60 -6.84
CA ARG A 48 6.83 -14.83 -7.29
C ARG A 48 5.79 -14.56 -6.19
N ILE A 49 5.95 -15.13 -5.01
CA ILE A 49 4.97 -15.02 -3.92
C ILE A 49 4.58 -13.55 -3.62
N PRO A 50 5.50 -12.59 -3.47
CA PRO A 50 5.14 -11.20 -3.19
C PRO A 50 4.29 -10.56 -4.30
N TYR A 51 4.61 -10.87 -5.54
CA TYR A 51 3.85 -10.40 -6.70
C TYR A 51 2.44 -10.99 -6.74
N ASP A 52 2.30 -12.28 -6.51
CA ASP A 52 1.00 -12.96 -6.53
C ASP A 52 0.11 -12.52 -5.34
N LEU A 53 0.69 -12.31 -4.16
CA LEU A 53 -0.01 -11.74 -3.00
C LEU A 53 -0.49 -10.31 -3.28
N HIS A 54 0.34 -9.48 -3.88
CA HIS A 54 -0.03 -8.11 -4.25
C HIS A 54 -1.14 -8.11 -5.31
N ARG A 55 -1.05 -8.98 -6.33
CA ARG A 55 -2.13 -9.14 -7.30
C ARG A 55 -3.44 -9.59 -6.67
N TRP A 56 -3.36 -10.52 -5.72
CA TRP A 56 -4.54 -10.96 -4.98
C TRP A 56 -5.16 -9.80 -4.17
N LEU A 57 -4.36 -8.99 -3.49
CA LEU A 57 -4.86 -7.80 -2.79
C LEU A 57 -5.58 -6.84 -3.74
N GLY A 58 -5.08 -6.67 -4.95
CA GLY A 58 -5.68 -5.79 -5.95
C GLY A 58 -6.97 -6.29 -6.57
N ARG A 59 -7.22 -7.61 -6.57
CA ARG A 59 -8.34 -8.25 -7.29
C ARG A 59 -9.30 -9.05 -6.42
N GLY A 60 -8.83 -9.55 -5.30
CA GLY A 60 -9.53 -10.55 -4.47
C GLY A 60 -10.86 -10.11 -3.87
N ALA A 61 -11.17 -8.81 -3.86
CA ALA A 61 -12.48 -8.31 -3.43
C ALA A 61 -13.49 -8.13 -4.57
N GLY A 62 -13.09 -8.40 -5.80
CA GLY A 62 -13.89 -8.27 -7.02
C GLY A 62 -13.60 -6.99 -7.81
N GLU A 63 -13.20 -7.20 -9.06
CA GLU A 63 -12.97 -6.13 -10.05
C GLU A 63 -14.31 -5.62 -10.61
N CYS A 64 -14.33 -4.39 -11.09
CA CYS A 64 -15.48 -3.83 -11.78
C CYS A 64 -15.65 -4.51 -13.16
N THR A 65 -16.88 -4.80 -13.52
CA THR A 65 -17.23 -5.27 -14.86
C THR A 65 -18.20 -4.31 -15.51
N GLY A 66 -17.87 -3.82 -16.71
CA GLY A 66 -18.68 -2.83 -17.46
C GLY A 66 -18.67 -1.44 -16.81
N THR A 67 -19.46 -0.53 -17.35
CA THR A 67 -19.44 0.90 -17.06
C THR A 67 -19.96 1.21 -15.64
N PRO A 68 -19.20 1.97 -14.80
CA PRO A 68 -19.67 2.41 -13.49
C PRO A 68 -20.61 3.62 -13.58
N ASP A 69 -21.49 3.74 -12.59
CA ASP A 69 -22.36 4.92 -12.42
C ASP A 69 -21.66 6.06 -11.65
N ALA A 70 -20.71 5.70 -10.81
CA ALA A 70 -19.86 6.63 -10.07
C ALA A 70 -18.42 6.08 -9.93
N ILE A 71 -17.47 7.00 -9.92
CA ILE A 71 -16.05 6.72 -9.73
C ILE A 71 -15.61 7.38 -8.41
N VAL A 72 -14.97 6.63 -7.53
CA VAL A 72 -14.49 7.13 -6.24
C VAL A 72 -12.98 6.94 -6.16
N VAL A 73 -12.25 8.04 -6.16
CA VAL A 73 -10.79 8.04 -5.98
C VAL A 73 -10.47 8.18 -4.51
N LEU A 74 -9.83 7.16 -3.95
CA LEU A 74 -9.40 7.16 -2.54
C LEU A 74 -8.00 7.74 -2.44
N GLY A 75 -7.91 8.99 -2.02
CA GLY A 75 -6.65 9.65 -1.72
C GLY A 75 -6.09 9.23 -0.36
N GLY A 76 -4.88 9.61 -0.08
CA GLY A 76 -4.18 9.29 1.18
C GLY A 76 -2.70 9.61 1.16
N SER A 77 -2.20 10.14 0.04
CA SER A 77 -0.84 10.65 -0.11
C SER A 77 -0.89 12.14 -0.47
N GLY A 78 0.22 12.83 -0.39
CA GLY A 78 0.33 14.21 -0.86
C GLY A 78 0.49 14.29 -2.38
N MET A 79 0.21 15.45 -2.96
CA MET A 79 0.47 15.76 -4.36
C MET A 79 1.69 16.71 -4.50
N PRO A 80 2.55 16.50 -5.51
CA PRO A 80 2.56 15.39 -6.45
C PRO A 80 3.20 14.13 -5.82
N SER A 81 2.61 12.97 -6.05
CA SER A 81 3.20 11.68 -5.70
C SER A 81 2.86 10.61 -6.73
N GLY A 82 3.75 9.63 -6.94
CA GLY A 82 3.53 8.54 -7.88
C GLY A 82 2.22 7.78 -7.63
N PRO A 83 1.92 7.35 -6.39
CA PRO A 83 0.66 6.66 -6.09
C PRO A 83 -0.60 7.46 -6.41
N GLU A 84 -0.61 8.78 -6.12
CA GLU A 84 -1.78 9.61 -6.43
C GLU A 84 -1.91 9.84 -7.94
N LEU A 85 -0.82 10.11 -8.65
CA LEU A 85 -0.83 10.27 -10.10
C LEU A 85 -1.33 9.01 -10.82
N LEU A 86 -0.97 7.81 -10.34
CA LEU A 86 -1.48 6.55 -10.88
C LEU A 86 -2.99 6.39 -10.67
N ARG A 87 -3.50 6.73 -9.47
CA ARG A 87 -4.94 6.72 -9.18
C ARG A 87 -5.70 7.69 -10.07
N LEU A 88 -5.19 8.92 -10.22
CA LEU A 88 -5.80 9.94 -11.07
C LEU A 88 -5.74 9.56 -12.57
N HIS A 89 -4.63 8.94 -13.02
CA HIS A 89 -4.54 8.39 -14.36
C HIS A 89 -5.62 7.33 -14.60
N ARG A 90 -5.75 6.34 -13.70
CA ARG A 90 -6.79 5.30 -13.83
C ARG A 90 -8.20 5.90 -13.77
N ALA A 91 -8.42 6.90 -12.90
CA ALA A 91 -9.68 7.62 -12.80
C ALA A 91 -10.05 8.34 -14.10
N ALA A 92 -9.11 9.04 -14.71
CA ALA A 92 -9.33 9.72 -15.98
C ALA A 92 -9.63 8.74 -17.10
N THR A 93 -8.86 7.63 -17.20
CA THR A 93 -9.13 6.57 -18.19
C THR A 93 -10.55 6.03 -18.06
N LEU A 94 -10.95 5.64 -16.85
CA LEU A 94 -12.29 5.13 -16.59
C LEU A 94 -13.38 6.18 -16.82
N ALA A 95 -13.10 7.47 -16.55
CA ALA A 95 -14.01 8.57 -16.80
C ALA A 95 -14.28 8.80 -18.29
N HIS A 96 -13.32 8.52 -19.16
CA HIS A 96 -13.51 8.55 -20.61
C HIS A 96 -14.36 7.37 -21.10
N GLU A 97 -14.18 6.18 -20.50
CA GLU A 97 -14.99 4.98 -20.77
C GLU A 97 -16.43 5.14 -20.23
N ALA A 98 -16.62 5.94 -19.16
CA ALA A 98 -17.90 6.19 -18.48
C ALA A 98 -18.26 7.68 -18.46
N PRO A 99 -18.66 8.30 -19.59
CA PRO A 99 -18.83 9.75 -19.69
C PRO A 99 -19.95 10.32 -18.81
N GLN A 100 -20.87 9.51 -18.32
CA GLN A 100 -21.96 9.93 -17.42
C GLN A 100 -21.59 9.81 -15.93
N ALA A 101 -20.54 9.07 -15.59
CA ALA A 101 -20.14 8.87 -14.19
C ALA A 101 -19.54 10.16 -13.59
N LEU A 102 -19.95 10.50 -12.37
CA LEU A 102 -19.29 11.52 -11.56
C LEU A 102 -18.08 10.94 -10.86
N ILE A 103 -17.04 11.77 -10.68
CA ILE A 103 -15.79 11.38 -10.01
C ILE A 103 -15.76 12.05 -8.64
N HIS A 104 -15.76 11.27 -7.58
CA HIS A 104 -15.62 11.72 -6.21
C HIS A 104 -14.17 11.53 -5.77
N ILE A 105 -13.47 12.61 -5.47
CA ILE A 105 -12.12 12.58 -4.90
C ILE A 105 -12.26 12.64 -3.38
N VAL A 106 -12.02 11.54 -2.70
CA VAL A 106 -12.12 11.44 -1.23
C VAL A 106 -10.73 11.56 -0.63
N GLN A 107 -10.40 12.74 -0.15
CA GLN A 107 -9.08 13.10 0.38
C GLN A 107 -9.26 14.01 1.60
N PRO A 108 -8.69 13.69 2.78
CA PRO A 108 -8.85 14.52 3.99
C PRO A 108 -8.00 15.80 3.92
N ASP A 109 -8.22 16.62 2.90
CA ASP A 109 -7.52 17.87 2.71
C ASP A 109 -8.36 18.82 1.85
N THR A 110 -8.63 19.99 2.38
CA THR A 110 -9.30 21.12 1.66
C THR A 110 -8.30 22.03 0.95
N GLY A 111 -6.99 21.79 1.12
CA GLY A 111 -5.92 22.69 0.71
C GLY A 111 -5.36 22.41 -0.68
N ALA A 112 -4.04 22.43 -0.78
CA ALA A 112 -3.32 22.33 -2.04
C ALA A 112 -3.46 20.97 -2.70
N THR A 113 -3.42 19.87 -1.90
CA THR A 113 -3.48 18.49 -2.43
C THR A 113 -4.78 18.25 -3.19
N MET A 114 -5.93 18.60 -2.61
CA MET A 114 -7.24 18.42 -3.26
C MET A 114 -7.31 19.20 -4.57
N ARG A 115 -6.86 20.46 -4.58
CA ARG A 115 -6.83 21.29 -5.80
C ARG A 115 -5.97 20.66 -6.88
N GLN A 116 -4.75 20.24 -6.53
CA GLN A 116 -3.84 19.57 -7.47
C GLN A 116 -4.42 18.27 -8.05
N MET A 117 -5.16 17.49 -7.25
CA MET A 117 -5.85 16.29 -7.75
C MET A 117 -6.96 16.64 -8.74
N VAL A 118 -7.73 17.68 -8.48
CA VAL A 118 -8.75 18.19 -9.42
C VAL A 118 -8.10 18.70 -10.71
N ASP A 119 -7.07 19.53 -10.59
CA ASP A 119 -6.34 20.08 -11.72
C ASP A 119 -5.73 19.00 -12.61
N GLU A 120 -5.16 17.95 -12.00
CA GLU A 120 -4.61 16.80 -12.72
C GLU A 120 -5.67 16.04 -13.52
N LEU A 121 -6.87 15.84 -12.98
CA LEU A 121 -7.98 15.25 -13.74
C LEU A 121 -8.44 16.14 -14.88
N VAL A 122 -8.49 17.45 -14.67
CA VAL A 122 -8.83 18.42 -15.73
C VAL A 122 -7.78 18.42 -16.84
N LEU A 123 -6.48 18.39 -16.48
CA LEU A 123 -5.38 18.28 -17.45
C LEU A 123 -5.46 16.99 -18.28
N ARG A 124 -6.02 15.91 -17.70
CA ARG A 124 -6.29 14.63 -18.39
C ARG A 124 -7.59 14.63 -19.18
N GLY A 125 -8.24 15.78 -19.36
CA GLY A 125 -9.44 15.95 -20.19
C GLY A 125 -10.76 15.62 -19.49
N VAL A 126 -10.78 15.44 -18.18
CA VAL A 126 -12.03 15.26 -17.42
C VAL A 126 -12.69 16.62 -17.19
N PRO A 127 -13.94 16.84 -17.62
CA PRO A 127 -14.62 18.11 -17.38
C PRO A 127 -14.78 18.39 -15.88
N SER A 128 -14.42 19.60 -15.43
CA SER A 128 -14.46 19.99 -14.01
C SER A 128 -15.82 19.79 -13.35
N ARG A 129 -16.93 19.99 -14.09
CA ARG A 129 -18.31 19.75 -13.60
C ARG A 129 -18.59 18.30 -13.20
N ARG A 130 -17.76 17.36 -13.63
CA ARG A 130 -17.88 15.93 -13.27
C ARG A 130 -17.05 15.55 -12.03
N ILE A 131 -16.21 16.45 -11.54
CA ILE A 131 -15.29 16.20 -10.43
C ILE A 131 -15.91 16.77 -9.15
N ILE A 132 -16.13 15.91 -8.17
CA ILE A 132 -16.73 16.27 -6.89
C ILE A 132 -15.67 16.07 -5.79
N PRO A 133 -15.08 17.14 -5.27
CA PRO A 133 -14.18 17.06 -4.12
C PRO A 133 -14.97 16.68 -2.86
N VAL A 134 -14.43 15.70 -2.10
CA VAL A 134 -14.96 15.25 -0.81
C VAL A 134 -13.81 15.37 0.22
N PRO A 135 -13.68 16.54 0.87
CA PRO A 135 -12.51 16.89 1.69
C PRO A 135 -12.53 16.27 3.09
N TYR A 136 -12.98 15.05 3.23
CA TYR A 136 -13.16 14.35 4.49
C TYR A 136 -12.72 12.90 4.41
N GLY A 137 -12.51 12.25 5.57
CA GLY A 137 -12.21 10.83 5.69
C GLY A 137 -10.72 10.54 5.82
N GLU A 138 -10.21 10.55 7.05
CA GLU A 138 -8.80 10.34 7.38
C GLU A 138 -8.34 8.89 7.19
N ASN A 139 -9.30 7.97 7.11
CA ASN A 139 -9.04 6.54 6.90
C ASN A 139 -10.11 5.92 6.00
N THR A 140 -9.82 4.71 5.50
CA THR A 140 -10.74 4.02 4.57
C THR A 140 -12.14 3.79 5.15
N ARG A 141 -12.27 3.61 6.48
CA ARG A 141 -13.58 3.41 7.11
C ARG A 141 -14.42 4.68 7.07
N GLU A 142 -13.84 5.81 7.41
CA GLU A 142 -14.51 7.11 7.33
C GLU A 142 -14.88 7.47 5.89
N GLN A 143 -13.94 7.30 4.95
CA GLN A 143 -14.20 7.49 3.53
C GLN A 143 -15.40 6.66 3.07
N ALA A 144 -15.48 5.40 3.49
CA ALA A 144 -16.59 4.52 3.16
C ALA A 144 -17.93 4.99 3.76
N LEU A 145 -17.95 5.43 5.02
CA LEU A 145 -19.15 5.95 5.68
C LEU A 145 -19.66 7.24 5.03
N ILE A 146 -18.75 8.13 4.64
CA ILE A 146 -19.10 9.35 3.92
C ILE A 146 -19.73 9.01 2.56
N MET A 147 -19.08 8.14 1.79
CA MET A 147 -19.60 7.74 0.48
C MET A 147 -20.92 6.98 0.57
N ALA A 148 -21.15 6.20 1.63
CA ALA A 148 -22.44 5.56 1.87
C ALA A 148 -23.59 6.58 2.07
N ARG A 149 -23.30 7.73 2.70
CA ARG A 149 -24.28 8.83 2.86
C ARG A 149 -24.48 9.63 1.56
N LEU A 150 -23.47 9.72 0.72
CA LEU A 150 -23.52 10.45 -0.55
C LEU A 150 -24.05 9.60 -1.70
N GLN A 151 -24.19 8.27 -1.52
CA GLN A 151 -24.61 7.37 -2.57
C GLN A 151 -26.04 7.72 -3.03
N GLN A 152 -26.17 7.94 -4.34
CA GLN A 152 -27.47 8.18 -4.95
C GLN A 152 -28.19 6.85 -5.24
N PRO A 153 -29.54 6.81 -5.16
CA PRO A 153 -30.31 5.56 -5.35
C PRO A 153 -30.09 4.88 -6.71
N GLN A 154 -29.78 5.65 -7.75
CA GLN A 154 -29.51 5.14 -9.10
C GLN A 154 -28.14 4.50 -9.27
N TRP A 155 -27.19 4.69 -8.35
CA TRP A 155 -25.88 4.10 -8.46
C TRP A 155 -25.92 2.61 -8.14
N ARG A 156 -25.83 1.80 -9.17
CA ARG A 156 -25.78 0.34 -9.06
C ARG A 156 -24.34 -0.19 -9.03
N LYS A 157 -23.40 0.58 -9.63
CA LYS A 157 -21.99 0.23 -9.71
C LYS A 157 -21.14 1.43 -9.34
N VAL A 158 -20.35 1.27 -8.29
CA VAL A 158 -19.43 2.30 -7.76
C VAL A 158 -17.99 1.78 -7.87
N ALA A 159 -17.24 2.33 -8.80
CA ALA A 159 -15.85 1.96 -9.02
C ALA A 159 -14.95 2.67 -8.00
N LEU A 160 -14.29 1.90 -7.15
CA LEU A 160 -13.30 2.41 -6.20
C LEU A 160 -11.91 2.36 -6.82
N ILE A 161 -11.22 3.49 -6.86
CA ILE A 161 -9.86 3.59 -7.36
C ILE A 161 -8.91 3.84 -6.20
N THR A 162 -7.98 2.93 -6.00
CA THR A 162 -6.90 3.04 -5.01
C THR A 162 -5.69 2.21 -5.46
N ALA A 163 -4.59 2.26 -4.69
CA ALA A 163 -3.45 1.38 -4.93
C ALA A 163 -3.83 -0.10 -4.77
N PRO A 164 -3.22 -1.01 -5.56
CA PRO A 164 -3.59 -2.42 -5.58
C PRO A 164 -3.58 -3.07 -4.19
N GLU A 165 -2.57 -2.79 -3.38
CA GLU A 165 -2.46 -3.33 -2.02
C GLU A 165 -3.65 -2.95 -1.12
N ASN A 166 -4.22 -1.76 -1.29
CA ASN A 166 -5.33 -1.27 -0.46
C ASN A 166 -6.70 -1.75 -0.95
N MET A 167 -6.79 -2.32 -2.17
CA MET A 167 -8.05 -2.56 -2.87
C MET A 167 -8.95 -3.55 -2.13
N TYR A 168 -8.40 -4.69 -1.68
CA TYR A 168 -9.19 -5.69 -0.96
C TYR A 168 -9.89 -5.09 0.26
N ARG A 169 -9.13 -4.38 1.11
CA ARG A 169 -9.66 -3.73 2.31
C ARG A 169 -10.69 -2.65 1.95
N SER A 170 -10.39 -1.82 0.95
CA SER A 170 -11.28 -0.72 0.55
C SER A 170 -12.63 -1.24 0.07
N VAL A 171 -12.68 -2.16 -0.87
CA VAL A 171 -13.93 -2.71 -1.40
C VAL A 171 -14.76 -3.36 -0.30
N ARG A 172 -14.13 -4.18 0.55
CA ARG A 172 -14.81 -4.84 1.68
C ARG A 172 -15.37 -3.83 2.68
N THR A 173 -14.59 -2.80 3.02
CA THR A 173 -15.00 -1.74 3.94
C THR A 173 -16.18 -0.92 3.38
N PHE A 174 -16.14 -0.58 2.10
CA PHE A 174 -17.22 0.17 1.45
C PHE A 174 -18.50 -0.65 1.40
N ARG A 175 -18.44 -1.92 1.03
CA ARG A 175 -19.62 -2.83 1.09
C ARG A 175 -20.17 -2.95 2.51
N ARG A 176 -19.29 -3.08 3.51
CA ARG A 176 -19.69 -3.15 4.93
C ARG A 176 -20.25 -1.83 5.45
N ALA A 177 -19.87 -0.69 4.88
CA ALA A 177 -20.45 0.62 5.19
C ALA A 177 -21.82 0.85 4.56
N GLY A 178 -22.24 -0.02 3.63
CA GLY A 178 -23.52 0.08 2.94
C GLY A 178 -23.44 0.65 1.52
N VAL A 179 -22.24 0.89 0.97
CA VAL A 179 -22.08 1.31 -0.43
C VAL A 179 -22.40 0.12 -1.33
N LYS A 180 -23.60 0.17 -1.93
CA LYS A 180 -24.10 -0.86 -2.85
C LYS A 180 -23.32 -0.82 -4.17
N GLY A 181 -22.98 -1.99 -4.70
CA GLY A 181 -22.31 -2.10 -5.99
C GLY A 181 -20.84 -1.67 -5.98
N ALA A 182 -20.21 -1.51 -4.81
CA ALA A 182 -18.78 -1.19 -4.71
C ALA A 182 -17.92 -2.31 -5.33
N CYS A 183 -17.07 -1.95 -6.28
CA CYS A 183 -16.13 -2.83 -6.98
C CYS A 183 -14.77 -2.15 -7.13
N GLY A 184 -13.71 -2.90 -7.39
CA GLY A 184 -12.34 -2.42 -7.40
C GLY A 184 -11.81 -2.09 -8.81
N GLU A 185 -11.15 -0.95 -8.92
CA GLU A 185 -10.36 -0.52 -10.08
C GLU A 185 -8.95 -0.14 -9.60
N ALA A 186 -8.10 -1.15 -9.46
CA ALA A 186 -6.76 -0.96 -8.93
C ALA A 186 -5.87 -0.13 -9.87
N ALA A 187 -5.20 0.87 -9.32
CA ALA A 187 -4.23 1.69 -10.05
C ALA A 187 -2.87 0.97 -10.08
N TRP A 188 -2.68 0.10 -11.08
CA TRP A 188 -1.48 -0.73 -11.22
C TRP A 188 -0.28 0.08 -11.69
N GLU A 189 0.88 -0.20 -11.11
CA GLU A 189 2.18 0.24 -11.61
C GLU A 189 2.73 -0.84 -12.54
N HIS A 190 3.04 -0.49 -13.79
CA HIS A 190 3.49 -1.43 -14.82
C HIS A 190 5.02 -1.50 -14.97
N ALA A 191 5.77 -0.90 -14.04
CA ALA A 191 7.23 -0.87 -14.12
C ALA A 191 7.89 -2.27 -14.18
N MET A 192 7.21 -3.30 -13.63
CA MET A 192 7.70 -4.68 -13.65
C MET A 192 7.42 -5.43 -14.96
N ASP A 193 6.63 -4.85 -15.87
CA ASP A 193 6.27 -5.45 -17.15
C ASP A 193 7.23 -5.05 -18.27
N HIS A 194 8.24 -4.22 -17.96
CA HIS A 194 9.22 -3.73 -18.94
C HIS A 194 10.55 -4.49 -18.86
N ASP A 195 11.13 -4.75 -20.03
CA ASP A 195 12.50 -5.21 -20.14
C ASP A 195 13.46 -4.03 -20.05
N PHE A 196 14.27 -3.99 -18.99
CA PHE A 196 15.29 -2.97 -18.73
C PHE A 196 16.70 -3.45 -19.04
N ALA A 197 16.87 -4.47 -19.88
CA ALA A 197 18.17 -4.95 -20.32
C ALA A 197 18.91 -3.87 -21.14
N TYR A 198 20.23 -3.84 -20.99
CA TYR A 198 21.10 -2.96 -21.78
C TYR A 198 22.40 -3.67 -22.11
N ARG A 199 23.23 -3.09 -22.96
CA ARG A 199 24.54 -3.63 -23.32
C ARG A 199 25.65 -2.94 -22.54
N HIS A 200 26.18 -3.60 -21.49
CA HIS A 200 27.21 -3.08 -20.59
C HIS A 200 28.42 -2.50 -21.35
N LYS A 201 28.95 -3.25 -22.33
CA LYS A 201 30.11 -2.82 -23.13
C LYS A 201 29.80 -1.62 -24.02
N ALA A 202 28.56 -1.52 -24.54
CA ALA A 202 28.17 -0.44 -25.45
C ALA A 202 28.13 0.93 -24.75
N ILE A 203 27.94 0.96 -23.44
CA ILE A 203 27.90 2.18 -22.62
C ILE A 203 29.21 2.41 -21.85
N GLY A 204 30.32 1.74 -22.25
CA GLY A 204 31.65 1.94 -21.64
C GLY A 204 31.88 1.16 -20.35
N GLY A 205 31.16 0.08 -20.12
CA GLY A 205 31.35 -0.80 -18.97
C GLY A 205 32.76 -1.39 -18.92
N LYS A 206 33.36 -1.43 -17.74
CA LYS A 206 34.74 -1.93 -17.54
C LYS A 206 34.75 -3.44 -17.49
N ALA A 207 35.78 -4.06 -18.11
CA ALA A 207 35.90 -5.52 -18.20
C ALA A 207 36.03 -6.22 -16.83
N TRP A 208 36.52 -5.52 -15.80
CA TRP A 208 36.69 -6.07 -14.45
C TRP A 208 35.42 -5.91 -13.58
N ALA A 209 34.46 -5.09 -13.99
CA ALA A 209 33.20 -4.90 -13.27
C ALA A 209 32.24 -6.04 -13.60
N PRO A 210 31.49 -6.58 -12.62
CA PRO A 210 30.47 -7.58 -12.90
C PRO A 210 29.43 -7.06 -13.91
N ASP A 211 29.19 -7.81 -14.97
CA ASP A 211 28.16 -7.48 -15.96
C ASP A 211 26.82 -8.06 -15.51
N VAL A 212 25.93 -7.19 -15.08
CA VAL A 212 24.55 -7.52 -14.69
C VAL A 212 23.51 -6.92 -15.64
N SER A 213 23.97 -6.50 -16.85
CA SER A 213 23.16 -5.71 -17.78
C SER A 213 21.92 -6.46 -18.31
N ASP A 214 22.00 -7.76 -18.46
CA ASP A 214 20.93 -8.66 -18.89
C ASP A 214 20.16 -9.34 -17.73
N ASN A 215 20.64 -9.17 -16.50
CA ASN A 215 20.00 -9.77 -15.32
C ASN A 215 18.99 -8.80 -14.68
N THR A 216 17.81 -8.68 -15.31
CA THR A 216 16.70 -7.87 -14.79
C THR A 216 16.18 -8.38 -13.46
N GLY A 217 16.31 -9.68 -13.19
CA GLY A 217 15.97 -10.31 -11.91
C GLY A 217 16.72 -9.68 -10.74
N LEU A 218 18.04 -9.62 -10.84
CA LEU A 218 18.90 -9.03 -9.78
C LEU A 218 18.76 -7.51 -9.69
N ARG A 219 18.61 -6.83 -10.84
CA ARG A 219 18.61 -5.36 -10.88
C ARG A 219 17.28 -4.74 -10.46
N TYR A 220 16.16 -5.38 -10.76
CA TYR A 220 14.82 -4.81 -10.56
C TYR A 220 13.87 -5.75 -9.82
N THR A 221 13.70 -6.99 -10.28
CA THR A 221 12.65 -7.89 -9.78
C THR A 221 12.85 -8.22 -8.31
N PHE A 222 14.05 -8.56 -7.89
CA PHE A 222 14.37 -8.85 -6.48
C PHE A 222 14.02 -7.67 -5.57
N TRP A 223 14.45 -6.46 -5.91
CA TRP A 223 14.20 -5.26 -5.10
C TRP A 223 12.72 -4.87 -5.07
N ASN A 224 12.05 -5.00 -6.21
CA ASN A 224 10.62 -4.75 -6.28
C ASN A 224 9.83 -5.78 -5.47
N TYR A 225 10.19 -7.06 -5.52
CA TYR A 225 9.53 -8.09 -4.72
C TYR A 225 9.76 -7.89 -3.22
N LEU A 226 10.96 -7.51 -2.80
CA LEU A 226 11.25 -7.17 -1.40
C LEU A 226 10.39 -5.98 -0.93
N LYS A 227 10.25 -4.94 -1.77
CA LYS A 227 9.34 -3.82 -1.49
C LYS A 227 7.88 -4.28 -1.37
N LEU A 228 7.43 -5.14 -2.29
CA LEU A 228 6.07 -5.68 -2.26
C LEU A 228 5.80 -6.53 -1.02
N GLU A 229 6.76 -7.31 -0.52
CA GLU A 229 6.61 -8.07 0.73
C GLU A 229 6.26 -7.17 1.91
N VAL A 230 7.05 -6.11 2.11
CA VAL A 230 6.80 -5.15 3.19
C VAL A 230 5.43 -4.49 3.02
N THR A 231 5.08 -4.14 1.78
CA THR A 231 3.78 -3.53 1.45
C THR A 231 2.63 -4.50 1.74
N CYS A 232 2.74 -5.77 1.33
CA CYS A 232 1.74 -6.79 1.58
C CYS A 232 1.59 -7.10 3.07
N ILE A 233 2.69 -7.24 3.80
CA ILE A 233 2.67 -7.49 5.26
C ILE A 233 1.91 -6.37 5.97
N ARG A 234 2.24 -5.11 5.67
CA ARG A 234 1.54 -3.94 6.21
C ARG A 234 0.04 -4.01 5.97
N GLU A 235 -0.35 -4.36 4.75
CA GLU A 235 -1.77 -4.40 4.38
C GLU A 235 -2.50 -5.58 5.03
N TYR A 236 -1.88 -6.76 5.14
CA TYR A 236 -2.49 -7.88 5.86
C TYR A 236 -2.70 -7.57 7.35
N ILE A 237 -1.78 -6.83 7.98
CA ILE A 237 -1.96 -6.32 9.35
C ILE A 237 -3.16 -5.35 9.41
N ALA A 238 -3.28 -4.44 8.44
CA ALA A 238 -4.41 -3.53 8.35
C ALA A 238 -5.74 -4.27 8.14
N ILE A 239 -5.77 -5.30 7.28
CA ILE A 239 -6.94 -6.16 7.06
C ILE A 239 -7.33 -6.87 8.37
N ALA A 240 -6.38 -7.43 9.10
CA ALA A 240 -6.62 -8.07 10.40
C ALA A 240 -7.24 -7.06 11.40
N TYR A 241 -6.67 -5.85 11.50
CA TYR A 241 -7.21 -4.79 12.34
C TYR A 241 -8.65 -4.42 11.96
N TYR A 242 -8.94 -4.28 10.66
CA TYR A 242 -10.28 -3.96 10.17
C TYR A 242 -11.30 -5.09 10.43
N ARG A 243 -10.85 -6.37 10.35
CA ARG A 243 -11.68 -7.52 10.72
C ARG A 243 -12.03 -7.53 12.19
N LEU A 244 -11.04 -7.28 13.07
CA LEU A 244 -11.27 -7.22 14.52
C LEU A 244 -12.27 -6.13 14.90
N ASN A 245 -12.32 -5.04 14.16
CA ASN A 245 -13.29 -3.96 14.35
C ASN A 245 -14.64 -4.18 13.63
N GLY A 246 -14.81 -5.27 12.89
CA GLY A 246 -16.04 -5.54 12.13
C GLY A 246 -16.29 -4.56 10.98
N TRP A 247 -15.23 -3.95 10.43
CA TRP A 247 -15.33 -2.96 9.34
C TRP A 247 -15.25 -3.58 7.93
N ILE A 248 -14.88 -4.87 7.86
CA ILE A 248 -14.85 -5.67 6.61
C ILE A 248 -15.46 -7.04 6.81
#